data_91667d4716db0fe7e4412a7384ce08da
#
_entry.id   91667d4716db0fe7e4412a7384ce08da
#
_cell.length_a   1.000
_cell.length_b   1.000
_cell.length_c   1.000
_cell.angle_alpha   90.00
_cell.angle_beta   90.00
_cell.angle_gamma   90.00
#
_symmetry.space_group_name_H-M   'P 1'
#
loop_
_entity.id
_entity.type
_entity.pdbx_description
1 polymer ?
#
loop_
_entity_poly.entity_id
_entity_poly.type
_entity_poly.pdbx_seq_one_letter_code
_entity_poly.pdbx_strand_id
1 'polypeptide(L)'
;AGGGDCVTVRRQVCRHAPCVVMLVHDETRDLYLLEREYRVGSDLFAYGLPAGLMDDGEDVEQAALRELAEETGVVPVGEDGVIFDHVGAFYSSEGMSDELANIMVMHLRRWESRPRRFDPDEHVESAWVTWRQLAGVPVTASNSIIAIQHETIQRILKNNEYSW
;
A
#
# COMPACT_ATOMS: atom_id res chain seq x y z
N ALA A 1 -34.15 -32.60 -7.61
CA ALA A 1 -32.75 -32.88 -7.43
C ALA A 1 -32.14 -33.12 -8.82
N GLY A 2 -31.55 -32.09 -9.42
CA GLY A 2 -30.85 -32.19 -10.70
C GLY A 2 -29.44 -32.72 -10.43
N GLY A 3 -29.16 -33.94 -10.86
CA GLY A 3 -27.83 -34.49 -10.95
C GLY A 3 -27.09 -33.78 -12.10
N GLY A 4 -26.40 -32.69 -11.77
CA GLY A 4 -25.47 -32.09 -12.71
C GLY A 4 -24.20 -32.94 -12.78
N ASP A 5 -23.78 -33.31 -13.98
CA ASP A 5 -22.53 -34.02 -14.21
C ASP A 5 -21.36 -33.21 -13.62
N CYS A 6 -20.56 -33.85 -12.79
CA CYS A 6 -19.38 -33.24 -12.18
C CYS A 6 -18.29 -33.09 -13.25
N VAL A 7 -17.92 -31.85 -13.58
CA VAL A 7 -16.86 -31.56 -14.56
C VAL A 7 -15.58 -31.25 -13.85
N THR A 8 -14.51 -32.01 -14.15
CA THR A 8 -13.15 -31.70 -13.66
C THR A 8 -12.51 -30.63 -14.53
N VAL A 9 -12.12 -29.51 -13.90
CA VAL A 9 -11.38 -28.44 -14.56
C VAL A 9 -9.99 -28.32 -13.95
N ARG A 10 -8.98 -28.02 -14.78
CA ARG A 10 -7.61 -27.69 -14.32
C ARG A 10 -7.42 -26.18 -14.34
N ARG A 11 -6.76 -25.68 -13.31
CA ARG A 11 -6.39 -24.26 -13.19
C ARG A 11 -4.93 -24.16 -12.74
N GLN A 12 -4.27 -23.12 -13.18
CA GLN A 12 -2.96 -22.71 -12.66
C GLN A 12 -3.17 -21.51 -11.75
N VAL A 13 -2.47 -21.50 -10.62
CA VAL A 13 -2.49 -20.39 -9.65
C VAL A 13 -1.06 -19.96 -9.41
N CYS A 14 -0.80 -18.67 -9.53
CA CYS A 14 0.44 -18.05 -9.08
C CYS A 14 0.38 -17.94 -7.56
N ARG A 15 1.25 -18.67 -6.86
CA ARG A 15 1.35 -18.60 -5.40
C ARG A 15 2.18 -17.39 -5.02
N HIS A 16 1.65 -16.60 -4.10
CA HIS A 16 2.28 -15.36 -3.65
C HIS A 16 2.08 -15.17 -2.14
N ALA A 17 3.08 -14.62 -1.46
CA ALA A 17 2.90 -14.20 -0.08
C ALA A 17 1.89 -13.06 0.01
N PRO A 18 1.15 -12.92 1.13
CA PRO A 18 0.39 -11.71 1.37
C PRO A 18 1.32 -10.50 1.43
N CYS A 19 0.78 -9.32 1.13
CA CYS A 19 1.55 -8.08 1.17
C CYS A 19 0.81 -6.98 1.93
N VAL A 20 1.54 -5.92 2.27
CA VAL A 20 1.01 -4.66 2.79
C VAL A 20 1.16 -3.57 1.73
N VAL A 21 0.19 -2.67 1.64
CA VAL A 21 0.23 -1.49 0.77
C VAL A 21 -0.19 -0.28 1.59
N MET A 22 0.67 0.74 1.64
CA MET A 22 0.52 1.83 2.59
C MET A 22 0.44 3.18 1.90
N LEU A 23 -0.67 3.89 2.05
CA LEU A 23 -0.69 5.33 1.79
C LEU A 23 -0.17 6.06 3.03
N VAL A 24 1.06 6.54 2.98
CA VAL A 24 1.73 7.19 4.12
C VAL A 24 1.51 8.70 4.06
N HIS A 25 0.88 9.25 5.11
CA HIS A 25 0.53 10.65 5.25
C HIS A 25 1.28 11.29 6.42
N ASP A 26 2.09 12.29 6.16
CA ASP A 26 2.66 13.16 7.21
C ASP A 26 1.60 14.20 7.59
N GLU A 27 0.93 14.01 8.74
CA GLU A 27 -0.12 14.92 9.23
C GLU A 27 0.40 16.34 9.48
N THR A 28 1.69 16.49 9.86
CA THR A 28 2.26 17.78 10.20
C THR A 28 2.48 18.69 9.00
N ARG A 29 2.85 18.08 7.86
CA ARG A 29 3.15 18.80 6.62
C ARG A 29 2.08 18.67 5.55
N ASP A 30 1.06 17.83 5.78
CA ASP A 30 0.04 17.40 4.80
C ASP A 30 0.69 16.91 3.50
N LEU A 31 1.67 16.00 3.64
CA LEU A 31 2.39 15.39 2.53
C LEU A 31 2.18 13.89 2.51
N TYR A 32 2.20 13.31 1.32
CA TYR A 32 2.05 11.89 1.07
C TYR A 32 3.31 11.31 0.47
N LEU A 33 3.66 10.09 0.85
CA LEU A 33 4.80 9.40 0.29
C LEU A 33 4.37 8.69 -1.01
N LEU A 34 5.09 8.98 -2.08
CA LEU A 34 4.91 8.40 -3.40
C LEU A 34 6.18 7.68 -3.79
N GLU A 35 6.05 6.52 -4.41
CA GLU A 35 7.16 5.75 -4.93
C GLU A 35 7.14 5.61 -6.44
N ARG A 36 8.32 5.36 -7.00
CA ARG A 36 8.52 5.02 -8.40
C ARG A 36 9.48 3.84 -8.47
N GLU A 37 9.02 2.77 -9.10
CA GLU A 37 9.75 1.52 -9.21
C GLU A 37 9.60 0.92 -10.61
N TYR A 38 10.63 0.21 -11.10
CA TYR A 38 10.53 -0.57 -12.31
C TYR A 38 9.74 -1.86 -12.06
N ARG A 39 8.66 -2.08 -12.81
CA ARG A 39 7.79 -3.25 -12.70
C ARG A 39 7.94 -4.14 -13.92
N VAL A 40 8.61 -5.29 -13.73
CA VAL A 40 8.92 -6.25 -14.80
C VAL A 40 7.67 -6.75 -15.54
N GLY A 41 6.54 -6.90 -14.86
CA GLY A 41 5.29 -7.37 -15.46
C GLY A 41 4.67 -6.41 -16.47
N SER A 42 4.91 -5.10 -16.33
CA SER A 42 4.45 -4.07 -17.26
C SER A 42 5.58 -3.51 -18.15
N ASP A 43 6.83 -3.85 -17.85
CA ASP A 43 8.04 -3.31 -18.51
C ASP A 43 8.12 -1.78 -18.42
N LEU A 44 7.70 -1.20 -17.30
CA LEU A 44 7.62 0.25 -17.10
C LEU A 44 8.09 0.64 -15.69
N PHE A 45 8.58 1.87 -15.56
CA PHE A 45 8.66 2.54 -14.28
C PHE A 45 7.24 3.00 -13.88
N ALA A 46 6.69 2.37 -12.86
CA ALA A 46 5.35 2.67 -12.35
C ALA A 46 5.42 3.53 -11.10
N TYR A 47 4.45 4.41 -10.94
CA TYR A 47 4.19 5.10 -9.69
C TYR A 47 3.25 4.28 -8.82
N GLY A 48 3.56 4.20 -7.53
CA GLY A 48 2.82 3.44 -6.53
C GLY A 48 2.98 4.01 -5.14
N LEU A 49 2.56 3.23 -4.19
CA LEU A 49 2.71 3.50 -2.76
C LEU A 49 3.70 2.50 -2.16
N PRO A 50 4.36 2.79 -1.04
CA PRO A 50 5.17 1.83 -0.30
C PRO A 50 4.39 0.53 -0.08
N ALA A 51 5.03 -0.59 -0.39
CA ALA A 51 4.39 -1.91 -0.35
C ALA A 51 5.44 -3.02 -0.29
N GLY A 52 5.21 -4.03 0.52
CA GLY A 52 6.12 -5.16 0.58
C GLY A 52 5.45 -6.45 1.04
N LEU A 53 6.18 -7.54 0.99
CA LEU A 53 5.71 -8.86 1.36
C LEU A 53 5.70 -9.03 2.88
N MET A 54 4.70 -9.72 3.38
CA MET A 54 4.66 -10.13 4.78
C MET A 54 5.49 -11.38 5.00
N ASP A 55 6.24 -11.42 6.09
CA ASP A 55 6.90 -12.61 6.58
C ASP A 55 5.89 -13.61 7.17
N ASP A 56 6.26 -14.90 7.24
CA ASP A 56 5.39 -15.94 7.80
C ASP A 56 5.02 -15.64 9.26
N GLY A 57 3.73 -15.43 9.49
CA GLY A 57 3.19 -15.13 10.82
C GLY A 57 3.41 -13.71 11.31
N GLU A 58 3.91 -12.81 10.46
CA GLU A 58 4.06 -11.40 10.77
C GLU A 58 2.69 -10.71 10.88
N ASP A 59 2.57 -9.81 11.84
CA ASP A 59 1.39 -8.95 11.97
C ASP A 59 1.38 -7.87 10.88
N VAL A 60 0.19 -7.49 10.40
CA VAL A 60 0.02 -6.56 9.28
C VAL A 60 0.62 -5.19 9.56
N GLU A 61 0.46 -4.65 10.78
CA GLU A 61 1.03 -3.36 11.16
C GLU A 61 2.56 -3.44 11.33
N GLN A 62 3.07 -4.58 11.81
CA GLN A 62 4.51 -4.82 11.92
C GLN A 62 5.16 -4.89 10.54
N ALA A 63 4.56 -5.62 9.59
CA ALA A 63 4.99 -5.66 8.20
C ALA A 63 5.02 -4.26 7.59
N ALA A 64 3.96 -3.49 7.78
CA ALA A 64 3.88 -2.12 7.28
C ALA A 64 4.98 -1.21 7.84
N LEU A 65 5.28 -1.31 9.15
CA LEU A 65 6.35 -0.53 9.77
C LEU A 65 7.75 -0.95 9.28
N ARG A 66 7.97 -2.25 9.10
CA ARG A 66 9.24 -2.79 8.59
C ARG A 66 9.49 -2.33 7.16
N GLU A 67 8.54 -2.56 6.24
CA GLU A 67 8.65 -2.19 4.84
C GLU A 67 8.81 -0.66 4.67
N LEU A 68 8.03 0.14 5.41
CA LEU A 68 8.17 1.60 5.40
C LEU A 68 9.59 2.03 5.79
N ALA A 69 10.17 1.40 6.82
CA ALA A 69 11.53 1.72 7.26
C ALA A 69 12.59 1.27 6.25
N GLU A 70 12.43 0.10 5.64
CA GLU A 70 13.38 -0.49 4.68
C GLU A 70 13.40 0.29 3.38
N GLU A 71 12.25 0.49 2.74
CA GLU A 71 12.15 1.15 1.43
C GLU A 71 12.38 2.67 1.51
N THR A 72 11.88 3.32 2.56
CA THR A 72 11.83 4.79 2.59
C THR A 72 12.73 5.43 3.65
N GLY A 73 13.14 4.65 4.64
CA GLY A 73 13.86 5.15 5.82
C GLY A 73 12.97 5.95 6.79
N VAL A 74 11.65 5.95 6.61
CA VAL A 74 10.71 6.62 7.49
C VAL A 74 10.36 5.72 8.67
N VAL A 75 10.60 6.20 9.89
CA VAL A 75 10.35 5.42 11.12
C VAL A 75 9.50 6.24 12.08
N PRO A 76 8.27 5.82 12.40
CA PRO A 76 7.45 6.46 13.42
C PRO A 76 8.13 6.43 14.80
N VAL A 77 7.94 7.48 15.60
CA VAL A 77 8.59 7.64 16.92
C VAL A 77 7.54 7.75 18.02
N GLY A 78 7.65 6.87 19.03
CA GLY A 78 6.74 6.80 20.18
C GLY A 78 5.43 6.07 19.87
N GLU A 79 4.70 5.72 20.93
CA GLU A 79 3.45 4.94 20.80
C GLU A 79 2.37 5.66 19.96
N ASP A 80 2.33 6.99 20.02
CA ASP A 80 1.39 7.82 19.24
C ASP A 80 2.02 8.34 17.92
N GLY A 81 3.14 7.78 17.47
CA GLY A 81 3.87 8.25 16.29
C GLY A 81 3.13 8.01 14.98
N VAL A 82 2.27 7.00 14.94
CA VAL A 82 1.47 6.61 13.78
C VAL A 82 0.07 6.18 14.18
N ILE A 83 -0.91 6.45 13.32
CA ILE A 83 -2.26 5.86 13.39
C ILE A 83 -2.46 5.05 12.12
N PHE A 84 -2.96 3.83 12.27
CA PHE A 84 -3.33 2.95 11.18
C PHE A 84 -4.83 3.09 10.88
N ASP A 85 -5.17 3.43 9.64
CA ASP A 85 -6.52 3.38 9.10
C ASP A 85 -6.60 2.22 8.11
N HIS A 86 -7.14 1.09 8.57
CA HIS A 86 -7.23 -0.13 7.77
C HIS A 86 -8.35 -0.02 6.74
N VAL A 87 -7.99 -0.02 5.46
CA VAL A 87 -8.93 0.02 4.35
C VAL A 87 -9.54 -1.36 4.11
N GLY A 88 -8.74 -2.41 4.22
CA GLY A 88 -9.18 -3.80 4.09
C GLY A 88 -8.12 -4.71 3.46
N ALA A 89 -8.50 -5.98 3.31
CA ALA A 89 -7.68 -7.00 2.64
C ALA A 89 -8.37 -7.45 1.35
N PHE A 90 -7.67 -7.39 0.22
CA PHE A 90 -8.22 -7.63 -1.11
C PHE A 90 -7.29 -8.52 -1.93
N TYR A 91 -7.87 -9.40 -2.73
CA TYR A 91 -7.08 -10.14 -3.71
C TYR A 91 -6.77 -9.26 -4.93
N SER A 92 -5.49 -9.14 -5.28
CA SER A 92 -5.07 -8.36 -6.45
C SER A 92 -5.57 -8.97 -7.76
N SER A 93 -5.69 -10.30 -7.83
CA SER A 93 -6.15 -11.04 -9.01
C SER A 93 -6.63 -12.44 -8.63
N GLU A 94 -7.77 -12.56 -7.95
CA GLU A 94 -8.31 -13.82 -7.40
C GLU A 94 -8.56 -14.94 -8.43
N GLY A 95 -8.64 -14.60 -9.70
CA GLY A 95 -8.74 -15.58 -10.80
C GLY A 95 -7.40 -16.23 -11.19
N MET A 96 -6.27 -15.69 -10.74
CA MET A 96 -4.93 -16.08 -11.20
C MET A 96 -3.90 -16.22 -10.08
N SER A 97 -4.00 -15.42 -9.03
CA SER A 97 -3.07 -15.39 -7.90
C SER A 97 -3.82 -15.48 -6.57
N ASP A 98 -3.16 -16.00 -5.54
CA ASP A 98 -3.63 -15.97 -4.17
C ASP A 98 -2.98 -14.83 -3.34
N GLU A 99 -2.38 -13.85 -4.01
CA GLU A 99 -1.87 -12.65 -3.38
C GLU A 99 -2.99 -11.87 -2.67
N LEU A 100 -2.88 -11.74 -1.36
CA LEU A 100 -3.77 -10.95 -0.52
C LEU A 100 -3.06 -9.66 -0.12
N ALA A 101 -3.56 -8.52 -0.60
CA ALA A 101 -3.05 -7.20 -0.27
C ALA A 101 -3.79 -6.61 0.92
N ASN A 102 -3.09 -6.36 2.02
CA ASN A 102 -3.59 -5.62 3.18
C ASN A 102 -3.34 -4.13 2.95
N ILE A 103 -4.40 -3.38 2.73
CA ILE A 103 -4.33 -1.97 2.33
C ILE A 103 -4.66 -1.08 3.53
N MET A 104 -3.84 -0.05 3.75
CA MET A 104 -4.03 0.90 4.85
C MET A 104 -3.56 2.32 4.50
N VAL A 105 -4.05 3.29 5.28
CA VAL A 105 -3.48 4.64 5.36
C VAL A 105 -2.74 4.75 6.69
N MET A 106 -1.48 5.17 6.66
CA MET A 106 -0.66 5.41 7.83
C MET A 106 -0.53 6.92 8.06
N HIS A 107 -1.16 7.44 9.10
CA HIS A 107 -1.05 8.85 9.47
C HIS A 107 0.09 9.05 10.45
N LEU A 108 1.18 9.64 9.99
CA LEU A 108 2.38 9.91 10.76
C LEU A 108 2.25 11.23 11.51
N ARG A 109 2.28 11.16 12.83
CA ARG A 109 2.31 12.33 13.73
C ARG A 109 3.71 12.74 14.11
N ARG A 110 4.57 11.74 14.33
CA ARG A 110 6.00 11.93 14.65
C ARG A 110 6.81 10.82 14.00
N TRP A 111 7.87 11.19 13.31
CA TRP A 111 8.74 10.24 12.66
C TRP A 111 10.14 10.81 12.51
N GLU A 112 11.11 9.92 12.30
CA GLU A 112 12.49 10.25 12.00
C GLU A 112 12.93 9.57 10.71
N SER A 113 13.99 10.09 10.10
CA SER A 113 14.61 9.45 8.93
C SER A 113 15.77 8.58 9.36
N ARG A 114 15.82 7.36 8.85
CA ARG A 114 16.92 6.41 9.01
C ARG A 114 17.49 5.99 7.65
N PRO A 115 18.70 5.44 7.60
CA PRO A 115 19.24 4.86 6.37
C PRO A 115 18.30 3.76 5.84
N ARG A 116 18.02 3.79 4.55
CA ARG A 116 17.23 2.75 3.85
C ARG A 116 18.01 1.44 3.78
N ARG A 117 17.29 0.35 3.66
CA ARG A 117 17.85 -1.00 3.52
C ARG A 117 17.11 -1.72 2.41
N PHE A 118 17.51 -1.45 1.18
CA PHE A 118 16.98 -2.17 0.01
C PHE A 118 17.59 -3.55 -0.11
N ASP A 119 16.83 -4.49 -0.64
CA ASP A 119 17.38 -5.70 -1.21
C ASP A 119 18.23 -5.36 -2.45
N PRO A 120 19.29 -6.13 -2.77
CA PRO A 120 20.24 -5.82 -3.83
C PRO A 120 19.65 -5.60 -5.22
N ASP A 121 18.44 -6.10 -5.47
CA ASP A 121 17.69 -6.04 -6.73
C ASP A 121 16.55 -5.00 -6.70
N GLU A 122 16.32 -4.34 -5.58
CA GLU A 122 15.31 -3.29 -5.44
C GLU A 122 15.85 -1.91 -5.83
N HIS A 123 15.12 -1.23 -6.70
CA HIS A 123 15.40 0.14 -7.13
C HIS A 123 14.15 1.00 -6.96
N VAL A 124 13.89 1.41 -5.73
CA VAL A 124 12.75 2.25 -5.39
C VAL A 124 13.19 3.69 -5.15
N GLU A 125 12.59 4.62 -5.87
CA GLU A 125 12.70 6.06 -5.60
C GLU A 125 11.45 6.50 -4.83
N SER A 126 11.61 7.22 -3.72
CA SER A 126 10.47 7.76 -2.98
C SER A 126 10.57 9.26 -2.79
N ALA A 127 9.43 9.95 -2.77
CA ALA A 127 9.33 11.38 -2.56
C ALA A 127 8.07 11.77 -1.79
N TRP A 128 8.20 12.79 -0.94
CA TRP A 128 7.05 13.43 -0.32
C TRP A 128 6.39 14.40 -1.31
N VAL A 129 5.09 14.22 -1.53
CA VAL A 129 4.30 15.01 -2.47
C VAL A 129 3.05 15.56 -1.80
N THR A 130 2.53 16.68 -2.30
CA THR A 130 1.23 17.19 -1.86
C THR A 130 0.09 16.31 -2.37
N TRP A 131 -1.07 16.37 -1.72
CA TRP A 131 -2.27 15.67 -2.19
C TRP A 131 -2.58 15.97 -3.66
N ARG A 132 -2.45 17.23 -4.08
CA ARG A 132 -2.68 17.64 -5.47
C ARG A 132 -1.70 16.98 -6.45
N GLN A 133 -0.44 16.85 -6.06
CA GLN A 133 0.56 16.17 -6.89
C GLN A 133 0.25 14.68 -6.97
N LEU A 134 -0.04 14.02 -5.84
CA LEU A 134 -0.43 12.60 -5.80
C LEU A 134 -1.63 12.32 -6.70
N ALA A 135 -2.67 13.15 -6.62
CA ALA A 135 -3.88 13.01 -7.45
C ALA A 135 -3.61 13.22 -8.96
N GLY A 136 -2.51 13.87 -9.33
CA GLY A 136 -2.10 14.09 -10.72
C GLY A 136 -1.16 13.03 -11.30
N VAL A 137 -0.66 12.09 -10.47
CA VAL A 137 0.26 11.04 -10.92
C VAL A 137 -0.52 9.87 -11.54
N PRO A 138 -0.06 9.31 -12.67
CA PRO A 138 -0.70 8.16 -13.29
C PRO A 138 -0.34 6.86 -12.55
N VAL A 139 -0.94 6.66 -11.37
CA VAL A 139 -0.81 5.40 -10.62
C VAL A 139 -1.59 4.31 -11.33
N THR A 140 -0.97 3.17 -11.58
CA THR A 140 -1.57 2.04 -12.30
C THR A 140 -1.83 0.80 -11.43
N ALA A 141 -1.22 0.73 -10.24
CA ALA A 141 -1.44 -0.35 -9.30
C ALA A 141 -2.81 -0.23 -8.63
N SER A 142 -3.68 -1.24 -8.80
CA SER A 142 -5.05 -1.24 -8.25
C SER A 142 -5.08 -1.06 -6.74
N ASN A 143 -4.18 -1.71 -6.01
CA ASN A 143 -4.08 -1.63 -4.55
C ASN A 143 -3.76 -0.21 -4.08
N SER A 144 -2.85 0.49 -4.78
CA SER A 144 -2.54 1.90 -4.51
C SER A 144 -3.74 2.81 -4.80
N ILE A 145 -4.47 2.55 -5.88
CA ILE A 145 -5.69 3.31 -6.22
C ILE A 145 -6.77 3.14 -5.15
N ILE A 146 -6.94 1.94 -4.58
CA ILE A 146 -7.91 1.69 -3.50
C ILE A 146 -7.57 2.57 -2.27
N ALA A 147 -6.30 2.61 -1.84
CA ALA A 147 -5.87 3.45 -0.72
C ALA A 147 -6.10 4.94 -1.00
N ILE A 148 -5.74 5.42 -2.20
CA ILE A 148 -5.92 6.83 -2.61
C ILE A 148 -7.40 7.20 -2.67
N GLN A 149 -8.28 6.31 -3.17
CA GLN A 149 -9.72 6.54 -3.20
C GLN A 149 -10.33 6.58 -1.81
N HIS A 150 -9.90 5.69 -0.90
CA HIS A 150 -10.31 5.72 0.49
C HIS A 150 -9.97 7.07 1.14
N GLU A 151 -8.74 7.52 1.05
CA GLU A 151 -8.30 8.82 1.59
C GLU A 151 -9.04 9.99 0.94
N THR A 152 -9.35 9.91 -0.38
CA THR A 152 -10.17 10.92 -1.07
C THR A 152 -11.53 11.07 -0.39
N ILE A 153 -12.19 9.95 -0.09
CA ILE A 153 -13.48 9.93 0.58
C ILE A 153 -13.36 10.52 1.99
N GLN A 154 -12.35 10.12 2.77
CA GLN A 154 -12.11 10.63 4.11
C GLN A 154 -11.88 12.15 4.11
N ARG A 155 -11.09 12.67 3.17
CA ARG A 155 -10.85 14.11 3.02
C ARG A 155 -12.12 14.88 2.65
N ILE A 156 -12.98 14.32 1.80
CA ILE A 156 -14.27 14.93 1.45
C ILE A 156 -15.21 14.98 2.67
N LEU A 157 -15.29 13.90 3.43
CA LEU A 157 -16.12 13.81 4.63
C LEU A 157 -15.68 14.82 5.68
N LYS A 158 -14.38 14.88 5.98
CA LYS A 158 -13.82 15.87 6.91
C LYS A 158 -14.12 17.31 6.50
N ASN A 159 -13.99 17.64 5.20
CA ASN A 159 -14.28 18.98 4.70
C ASN A 159 -15.77 19.35 4.82
N ASN A 160 -16.67 18.39 4.67
CA ASN A 160 -18.12 18.61 4.80
C ASN A 160 -18.56 18.75 6.26
N GLU A 161 -17.88 18.15 7.24
CA GLU A 161 -18.17 18.32 8.66
C GLU A 161 -17.87 19.74 9.18
N TYR A 162 -16.99 20.49 8.53
CA TYR A 162 -16.63 21.87 8.87
C TYR A 162 -17.41 22.94 8.11
N SER A 163 -18.41 22.55 7.28
CA SER A 163 -19.18 23.49 6.45
C SER A 163 -20.57 23.85 7.04
N TRP A 164 -20.74 23.77 8.39
CA TRP A 164 -21.94 24.19 9.13
C TRP A 164 -21.64 25.29 10.14
#